data_c7bd632b1f5e92deca602ad85fab46d3
#
_entry.id   c7bd632b1f5e92deca602ad85fab46d3
#
_cell.length_a   1.000
_cell.length_b   1.000
_cell.length_c   1.000
_cell.angle_alpha   90.00
_cell.angle_beta   90.00
_cell.angle_gamma   90.00
#
_symmetry.space_group_name_H-M   'P 1'
#
loop_
_entity.id
_entity.type
_entity.pdbx_description
1 polymer ?
#
loop_
_entity_poly.entity_id
_entity_poly.type
_entity_poly.pdbx_seq_one_letter_code
_entity_poly.pdbx_strand_id
1 'polypeptide(L)'
;MARKPRIDFAGAFYHVIARGNRRGIIFHDDADAAAYFTRLARYCGRDGCTLYAYVLMANHLHLLLETGAVPLSRTMQTLQFTYSQYYNHRYNKTGHVFQGRYQAILCDRDAYLLELVRYLHLNPARIRTPLNPWTYPWSSHQAYLGRPSAVPVSTAPVLAQFHRQIGPARQAYRQFVRDGLAHGHQDRFYETVDQRLLGDEQFLEDVDRRTAASRQVSVRPPRVAFGTLLTAVAQVYAVPPAALLAPSRQRALVPARALLVYMAREWGRLSGQELGRRLQRDPSMISRLAALYAAHRDPTVEARVRDIIAQQVNTHA
;
A
#
# COMPACT_ATOMS: atom_id res chain seq x y z
N MET A 1 -12.01 10.39 -18.99
CA MET A 1 -11.51 9.05 -19.35
C MET A 1 -11.30 8.21 -18.09
N ALA A 2 -11.69 6.94 -18.10
CA ALA A 2 -11.38 6.02 -17.01
C ALA A 2 -9.86 5.79 -16.96
N ARG A 3 -9.25 5.91 -15.76
CA ARG A 3 -7.81 5.62 -15.60
C ARG A 3 -7.56 4.13 -15.83
N LYS A 4 -6.53 3.80 -16.62
CA LYS A 4 -6.08 2.42 -16.84
C LYS A 4 -5.81 1.70 -15.50
N PRO A 5 -5.95 0.37 -15.41
CA PRO A 5 -5.58 -0.42 -14.23
C PRO A 5 -4.12 -0.19 -13.86
N ARG A 6 -3.81 -0.25 -12.55
CA ARG A 6 -2.41 -0.20 -12.11
C ARG A 6 -1.69 -1.47 -12.51
N ILE A 7 -0.42 -1.31 -12.82
CA ILE A 7 0.52 -2.41 -12.97
C ILE A 7 0.96 -2.74 -11.53
N ASP A 8 0.83 -3.98 -11.10
CA ASP A 8 1.08 -4.37 -9.71
C ASP A 8 1.66 -5.80 -9.66
N PHE A 9 2.84 -5.94 -9.10
CA PHE A 9 3.52 -7.21 -8.85
C PHE A 9 4.49 -7.05 -7.66
N ALA A 10 4.89 -8.14 -7.04
CA ALA A 10 5.86 -8.13 -5.95
C ALA A 10 7.24 -7.66 -6.44
N GLY A 11 7.90 -6.78 -5.69
CA GLY A 11 9.17 -6.17 -6.10
C GLY A 11 9.01 -5.01 -7.09
N ALA A 12 7.79 -4.53 -7.33
CA ALA A 12 7.57 -3.37 -8.17
C ALA A 12 8.02 -2.07 -7.47
N PHE A 13 8.87 -1.30 -8.14
CA PHE A 13 9.46 -0.08 -7.62
C PHE A 13 8.69 1.14 -8.12
N TYR A 14 8.15 1.92 -7.20
CA TYR A 14 7.25 3.03 -7.51
C TYR A 14 7.73 4.36 -6.96
N HIS A 15 7.57 5.40 -7.79
CA HIS A 15 7.45 6.77 -7.34
C HIS A 15 5.97 7.09 -7.10
N VAL A 16 5.60 7.29 -5.85
CA VAL A 16 4.22 7.57 -5.42
C VAL A 16 4.07 9.05 -5.09
N ILE A 17 3.02 9.66 -5.63
CA ILE A 17 2.71 11.09 -5.41
C ILE A 17 1.26 11.18 -4.92
N ALA A 18 1.06 11.91 -3.82
CA ALA A 18 -0.28 12.23 -3.35
C ALA A 18 -0.36 13.74 -3.04
N ARG A 19 -1.49 14.35 -3.37
CA ARG A 19 -1.69 15.80 -3.22
C ARG A 19 -2.97 16.08 -2.46
N GLY A 20 -2.97 17.16 -1.70
CA GLY A 20 -4.15 17.66 -1.00
C GLY A 20 -5.26 18.09 -1.95
N ASN A 21 -6.52 17.87 -1.54
CA ASN A 21 -7.67 18.28 -2.30
C ASN A 21 -7.62 19.80 -2.57
N ARG A 22 -7.92 20.19 -3.81
CA ARG A 22 -7.81 21.59 -4.28
C ARG A 22 -6.42 22.21 -4.04
N ARG A 23 -5.37 21.40 -4.01
CA ARG A 23 -4.00 21.78 -3.64
C ARG A 23 -3.86 22.33 -2.21
N GLY A 24 -4.85 22.05 -1.36
CA GLY A 24 -4.86 22.48 0.05
C GLY A 24 -3.78 21.81 0.88
N ILE A 25 -3.45 22.45 1.99
CA ILE A 25 -2.47 21.95 2.97
C ILE A 25 -3.00 20.66 3.61
N ILE A 26 -2.15 19.66 3.68
CA ILE A 26 -2.43 18.35 4.30
C ILE A 26 -1.48 18.04 5.46
N PHE A 27 -0.40 18.82 5.60
CA PHE A 27 0.51 18.79 6.75
C PHE A 27 0.72 20.24 7.21
N HIS A 28 0.13 20.61 8.32
CA HIS A 28 0.22 21.96 8.86
C HIS A 28 1.44 22.12 9.79
N ASP A 29 1.81 21.05 10.49
CA ASP A 29 2.85 21.04 11.51
C ASP A 29 3.51 19.65 11.70
N ASP A 30 4.45 19.58 12.64
CA ASP A 30 5.18 18.36 12.96
C ASP A 30 4.28 17.24 13.49
N ALA A 31 3.16 17.56 14.14
CA ALA A 31 2.22 16.55 14.63
C ALA A 31 1.49 15.85 13.46
N ASP A 32 1.14 16.57 12.41
CA ASP A 32 0.58 16.00 11.19
C ASP A 32 1.59 15.09 10.48
N ALA A 33 2.83 15.58 10.36
CA ALA A 33 3.92 14.80 9.76
C ALA A 33 4.18 13.51 10.56
N ALA A 34 4.28 13.61 11.90
CA ALA A 34 4.47 12.47 12.78
C ALA A 34 3.31 11.46 12.69
N ALA A 35 2.06 11.94 12.63
CA ALA A 35 0.89 11.10 12.45
C ALA A 35 0.91 10.34 11.11
N TYR A 36 1.40 10.97 10.05
CA TYR A 36 1.58 10.31 8.75
C TYR A 36 2.74 9.30 8.80
N PHE A 37 3.88 9.66 9.35
CA PHE A 37 5.06 8.80 9.48
C PHE A 37 4.78 7.53 10.29
N THR A 38 4.07 7.65 11.41
CA THR A 38 3.65 6.49 12.22
C THR A 38 2.82 5.50 11.41
N ARG A 39 1.91 5.99 10.59
CA ARG A 39 1.07 5.16 9.70
C ARG A 39 1.88 4.57 8.57
N LEU A 40 2.75 5.36 7.96
CA LEU A 40 3.63 4.92 6.87
C LEU A 40 4.53 3.77 7.34
N ALA A 41 5.22 3.93 8.47
CA ALA A 41 6.05 2.89 9.07
C ALA A 41 5.25 1.61 9.36
N ARG A 42 4.08 1.76 9.98
CA ARG A 42 3.19 0.64 10.31
C ARG A 42 2.75 -0.14 9.07
N TYR A 43 2.27 0.55 8.03
CA TYR A 43 1.70 -0.12 6.88
C TYR A 43 2.76 -0.63 5.91
N CYS A 44 3.88 0.06 5.75
CA CYS A 44 5.03 -0.48 5.01
C CYS A 44 5.56 -1.75 5.68
N GLY A 45 5.74 -1.74 7.01
CA GLY A 45 6.21 -2.92 7.75
C GLY A 45 5.22 -4.09 7.67
N ARG A 46 3.91 -3.82 7.84
CA ARG A 46 2.86 -4.86 7.73
C ARG A 46 2.79 -5.51 6.35
N ASP A 47 2.94 -4.71 5.29
CA ASP A 47 2.71 -5.12 3.91
C ASP A 47 4.01 -5.52 3.20
N GLY A 48 5.15 -5.48 3.91
CA GLY A 48 6.46 -5.86 3.41
C GLY A 48 7.04 -4.90 2.37
N CYS A 49 6.66 -3.62 2.41
CA CYS A 49 7.22 -2.62 1.50
C CYS A 49 8.61 -2.16 1.96
N THR A 50 9.53 -2.00 1.02
CA THR A 50 10.84 -1.38 1.25
C THR A 50 10.75 0.10 0.85
N LEU A 51 10.94 1.01 1.80
CA LEU A 51 10.94 2.44 1.56
C LEU A 51 12.39 2.92 1.31
N TYR A 52 12.63 3.55 0.17
CA TYR A 52 13.94 4.10 -0.21
C TYR A 52 14.04 5.59 0.10
N ALA A 53 13.01 6.37 -0.23
CA ALA A 53 12.99 7.79 0.09
C ALA A 53 11.57 8.31 0.32
N TYR A 54 11.46 9.39 1.07
CA TYR A 54 10.23 10.16 1.21
C TYR A 54 10.50 11.64 1.39
N VAL A 55 9.52 12.44 1.02
CA VAL A 55 9.41 13.84 1.41
C VAL A 55 7.93 14.23 1.55
N LEU A 56 7.58 14.84 2.67
CA LEU A 56 6.27 15.45 2.89
C LEU A 56 6.41 16.96 2.71
N MET A 57 5.64 17.51 1.78
CA MET A 57 5.50 18.95 1.56
C MET A 57 4.15 19.39 2.13
N ALA A 58 3.98 20.64 2.47
CA ALA A 58 2.75 21.12 3.11
C ALA A 58 1.46 20.61 2.44
N ASN A 59 1.41 20.54 1.11
CA ASN A 59 0.21 20.17 0.35
C ASN A 59 0.34 18.92 -0.54
N HIS A 60 1.47 18.25 -0.53
CA HIS A 60 1.70 17.00 -1.27
C HIS A 60 2.81 16.18 -0.64
N LEU A 61 2.97 14.95 -1.10
CA LEU A 61 4.02 14.05 -0.66
C LEU A 61 4.56 13.22 -1.82
N HIS A 62 5.80 12.80 -1.67
CA HIS A 62 6.44 11.82 -2.54
C HIS A 62 6.98 10.67 -1.70
N LEU A 63 6.76 9.44 -2.16
CA LEU A 63 7.37 8.23 -1.61
C LEU A 63 8.08 7.49 -2.73
N LEU A 64 9.21 6.90 -2.44
CA LEU A 64 9.94 6.01 -3.33
C LEU A 64 10.05 4.67 -2.63
N LEU A 65 9.30 3.69 -3.12
CA LEU A 65 9.16 2.41 -2.44
C LEU A 65 9.06 1.22 -3.41
N GLU A 66 9.45 0.07 -2.91
CA GLU A 66 9.28 -1.23 -3.56
C GLU A 66 8.24 -2.04 -2.80
N THR A 67 7.34 -2.70 -3.53
CA THR A 67 6.27 -3.50 -2.93
C THR A 67 6.75 -4.88 -2.53
N GLY A 68 6.21 -5.40 -1.42
CA GLY A 68 6.28 -6.81 -1.08
C GLY A 68 5.20 -7.63 -1.80
N ALA A 69 4.70 -8.65 -1.14
CA ALA A 69 3.61 -9.49 -1.65
C ALA A 69 2.24 -8.78 -1.68
N VAL A 70 2.08 -7.72 -0.89
CA VAL A 70 0.83 -6.96 -0.82
C VAL A 70 0.82 -5.85 -1.89
N PRO A 71 -0.23 -5.75 -2.71
CA PRO A 71 -0.36 -4.71 -3.71
C PRO A 71 -0.26 -3.29 -3.14
N LEU A 72 0.45 -2.40 -3.85
CA LEU A 72 0.59 -0.98 -3.48
C LEU A 72 -0.77 -0.32 -3.22
N SER A 73 -1.77 -0.70 -4.00
CA SER A 73 -3.12 -0.15 -3.88
C SER A 73 -3.74 -0.37 -2.50
N ARG A 74 -3.48 -1.53 -1.88
CA ARG A 74 -3.99 -1.86 -0.54
C ARG A 74 -3.28 -1.06 0.55
N THR A 75 -1.96 -0.98 0.47
CA THR A 75 -1.13 -0.19 1.40
C THR A 75 -1.52 1.27 1.38
N MET A 76 -1.55 1.87 0.19
CA MET A 76 -1.86 3.30 0.03
C MET A 76 -3.31 3.64 0.35
N GLN A 77 -4.26 2.76 0.04
CA GLN A 77 -5.65 2.95 0.42
C GLN A 77 -5.80 3.04 1.94
N THR A 78 -5.18 2.11 2.67
CA THR A 78 -5.24 2.08 4.13
C THR A 78 -4.54 3.30 4.73
N LEU A 79 -3.35 3.64 4.21
CA LEU A 79 -2.57 4.79 4.67
C LEU A 79 -3.34 6.11 4.50
N GLN A 80 -3.83 6.38 3.29
CA GLN A 80 -4.56 7.61 2.99
C GLN A 80 -5.90 7.69 3.74
N PHE A 81 -6.61 6.58 3.87
CA PHE A 81 -7.86 6.52 4.61
C PHE A 81 -7.67 6.86 6.09
N THR A 82 -6.73 6.17 6.75
CA THR A 82 -6.50 6.39 8.20
C THR A 82 -5.89 7.75 8.51
N TYR A 83 -5.07 8.29 7.60
CA TYR A 83 -4.60 9.67 7.73
C TYR A 83 -5.73 10.68 7.52
N SER A 84 -6.62 10.47 6.55
CA SER A 84 -7.77 11.34 6.34
C SER A 84 -8.71 11.37 7.54
N GLN A 85 -8.91 10.22 8.20
CA GLN A 85 -9.69 10.17 9.45
C GLN A 85 -9.03 11.01 10.56
N TYR A 86 -7.70 10.86 10.75
CA TYR A 86 -6.93 11.66 11.70
C TYR A 86 -7.06 13.16 11.41
N TYR A 87 -6.81 13.56 10.15
CA TYR A 87 -6.85 14.94 9.72
C TYR A 87 -8.23 15.57 9.93
N ASN A 88 -9.27 14.89 9.47
CA ASN A 88 -10.66 15.37 9.62
C ASN A 88 -11.08 15.50 11.08
N HIS A 89 -10.68 14.55 11.94
CA HIS A 89 -10.93 14.63 13.37
C HIS A 89 -10.16 15.80 14.00
N ARG A 90 -8.87 15.95 13.70
CA ARG A 90 -8.02 17.01 14.28
C ARG A 90 -8.49 18.42 13.93
N TYR A 91 -8.91 18.60 12.67
CA TYR A 91 -9.29 19.92 12.15
C TYR A 91 -10.80 20.16 12.08
N ASN A 92 -11.59 19.27 12.67
CA ASN A 92 -13.06 19.30 12.62
C ASN A 92 -13.59 19.51 11.18
N LYS A 93 -13.02 18.74 10.24
CA LYS A 93 -13.36 18.78 8.80
C LYS A 93 -14.06 17.50 8.38
N THR A 94 -14.75 17.58 7.24
CA THR A 94 -15.39 16.44 6.58
C THR A 94 -14.99 16.38 5.12
N GLY A 95 -15.11 15.19 4.50
CA GLY A 95 -14.84 15.00 3.09
C GLY A 95 -13.40 14.55 2.76
N HIS A 96 -13.03 14.74 1.50
CA HIS A 96 -11.75 14.24 0.98
C HIS A 96 -10.59 15.16 1.32
N VAL A 97 -9.58 14.60 2.00
CA VAL A 97 -8.31 15.26 2.31
C VAL A 97 -7.39 15.27 1.09
N PHE A 98 -7.33 14.14 0.36
CA PHE A 98 -6.51 14.01 -0.85
C PHE A 98 -7.32 14.26 -2.12
N GLN A 99 -6.65 14.77 -3.16
CA GLN A 99 -7.20 15.00 -4.50
C GLN A 99 -7.35 13.68 -5.25
N GLY A 100 -8.38 12.92 -4.93
CA GLY A 100 -8.61 11.61 -5.52
C GLY A 100 -7.55 10.58 -5.13
N ARG A 101 -7.30 9.62 -6.03
CA ARG A 101 -6.29 8.57 -5.81
C ARG A 101 -4.87 9.12 -6.02
N TYR A 102 -3.90 8.61 -5.25
CA TYR A 102 -2.48 8.87 -5.50
C TYR A 102 -2.08 8.49 -6.94
N GLN A 103 -1.07 9.15 -7.47
CA GLN A 103 -0.36 8.73 -8.68
C GLN A 103 0.73 7.75 -8.28
N ALA A 104 0.89 6.67 -9.03
CA ALA A 104 1.99 5.74 -8.89
C ALA A 104 2.65 5.57 -10.26
N ILE A 105 3.91 5.89 -10.34
CA ILE A 105 4.76 5.71 -11.50
C ILE A 105 5.64 4.51 -11.20
N LEU A 106 5.50 3.44 -11.98
CA LEU A 106 6.38 2.29 -11.91
C LEU A 106 7.68 2.66 -12.62
N CYS A 107 8.80 2.56 -11.91
CA CYS A 107 10.10 3.00 -12.39
C CYS A 107 11.05 1.80 -12.53
N ASP A 108 11.93 1.86 -13.50
CA ASP A 108 13.11 1.01 -13.52
C ASP A 108 14.02 1.42 -12.35
N ARG A 109 14.15 0.50 -11.38
CA ARG A 109 14.92 0.76 -10.17
C ARG A 109 16.39 0.99 -10.47
N ASP A 110 16.97 0.16 -11.31
CA ASP A 110 18.42 0.18 -11.53
C ASP A 110 18.84 1.43 -12.32
N ALA A 111 18.01 1.89 -13.23
CA ALA A 111 18.24 3.10 -14.02
C ALA A 111 17.94 4.40 -13.24
N TYR A 112 16.91 4.42 -12.37
CA TYR A 112 16.37 5.67 -11.84
C TYR A 112 16.49 5.85 -10.32
N LEU A 113 16.94 4.85 -9.56
CA LEU A 113 16.98 4.90 -8.09
C LEU A 113 17.72 6.14 -7.57
N LEU A 114 18.96 6.37 -8.02
CA LEU A 114 19.79 7.49 -7.55
C LEU A 114 19.15 8.83 -7.86
N GLU A 115 18.71 9.00 -9.09
CA GLU A 115 18.14 10.24 -9.58
C GLU A 115 16.81 10.58 -8.89
N LEU A 116 15.96 9.58 -8.66
CA LEU A 116 14.70 9.77 -7.94
C LEU A 116 14.92 10.09 -6.46
N VAL A 117 15.90 9.44 -5.81
CA VAL A 117 16.28 9.78 -4.43
C VAL A 117 16.74 11.23 -4.36
N ARG A 118 17.64 11.66 -5.25
CA ARG A 118 18.09 13.06 -5.35
C ARG A 118 16.92 14.01 -5.61
N TYR A 119 16.04 13.64 -6.54
CA TYR A 119 14.87 14.43 -6.88
C TYR A 119 13.96 14.66 -5.68
N LEU A 120 13.62 13.59 -4.93
CA LEU A 120 12.79 13.69 -3.73
C LEU A 120 13.43 14.57 -2.66
N HIS A 121 14.72 14.40 -2.41
CA HIS A 121 15.42 15.13 -1.37
C HIS A 121 15.64 16.62 -1.69
N LEU A 122 15.63 16.99 -2.96
CA LEU A 122 15.70 18.38 -3.42
C LEU A 122 14.32 19.05 -3.57
N ASN A 123 13.22 18.34 -3.40
CA ASN A 123 11.87 18.92 -3.48
C ASN A 123 11.69 20.18 -2.61
N PRO A 124 12.17 20.22 -1.34
CA PRO A 124 12.07 21.40 -0.50
C PRO A 124 12.73 22.64 -1.09
N ALA A 125 13.84 22.47 -1.81
CA ALA A 125 14.56 23.59 -2.44
C ALA A 125 13.91 24.12 -3.73
N ARG A 126 12.97 23.35 -4.32
CA ARG A 126 12.36 23.63 -5.63
C ARG A 126 10.96 24.24 -5.58
N ILE A 127 10.46 24.57 -4.40
CA ILE A 127 9.18 25.27 -4.23
C ILE A 127 9.37 26.78 -4.38
N ARG A 128 8.26 27.51 -4.54
CA ARG A 128 8.26 28.97 -4.72
C ARG A 128 9.05 29.73 -3.64
N THR A 129 8.96 29.28 -2.39
CA THR A 129 9.79 29.77 -1.27
C THR A 129 10.71 28.63 -0.86
N PRO A 130 11.94 28.58 -1.42
CA PRO A 130 12.84 27.46 -1.20
C PRO A 130 13.14 27.23 0.28
N LEU A 131 13.06 25.98 0.69
CA LEU A 131 13.45 25.52 2.02
C LEU A 131 14.80 24.80 1.91
N ASN A 132 15.59 24.87 2.99
CA ASN A 132 16.88 24.21 3.02
C ASN A 132 16.71 22.67 3.06
N PRO A 133 17.06 21.92 2.02
CA PRO A 133 16.89 20.48 1.98
C PRO A 133 17.76 19.75 3.00
N TRP A 134 18.88 20.35 3.43
CA TRP A 134 19.81 19.78 4.41
C TRP A 134 19.27 19.76 5.83
N THR A 135 18.30 20.59 6.14
CA THR A 135 17.69 20.72 7.47
C THR A 135 16.20 20.43 7.46
N TYR A 136 15.61 20.16 6.29
CA TYR A 136 14.18 19.91 6.17
C TYR A 136 13.77 18.64 6.92
N PRO A 137 12.91 18.73 7.97
CA PRO A 137 12.67 17.62 8.88
C PRO A 137 11.78 16.53 8.30
N TRP A 138 10.92 16.87 7.33
CA TRP A 138 9.93 15.94 6.78
C TRP A 138 10.45 15.21 5.54
N SER A 139 11.75 14.94 5.48
CA SER A 139 12.43 14.25 4.40
C SER A 139 13.32 13.14 4.94
N SER A 140 13.43 12.04 4.20
CA SER A 140 14.38 10.96 4.48
C SER A 140 15.85 11.34 4.20
N HIS A 141 16.14 12.54 3.72
CA HIS A 141 17.51 12.97 3.41
C HIS A 141 18.46 12.81 4.59
N GLN A 142 17.98 13.08 5.81
CA GLN A 142 18.77 12.95 7.04
C GLN A 142 19.25 11.51 7.29
N ALA A 143 18.47 10.49 6.94
CA ALA A 143 18.87 9.09 7.06
C ALA A 143 20.11 8.77 6.21
N TYR A 144 20.17 9.34 5.03
CA TYR A 144 21.32 9.18 4.11
C TYR A 144 22.60 9.88 4.62
N LEU A 145 22.44 10.87 5.48
CA LEU A 145 23.56 11.56 6.17
C LEU A 145 23.93 10.87 7.50
N GLY A 146 23.27 9.77 7.87
CA GLY A 146 23.54 9.00 9.08
C GLY A 146 22.84 9.52 10.33
N ARG A 147 21.81 10.35 10.18
CA ARG A 147 20.96 10.84 11.26
C ARG A 147 19.70 9.96 11.41
N PRO A 148 19.04 9.96 12.55
CA PRO A 148 17.77 9.26 12.74
C PRO A 148 16.72 9.67 11.72
N SER A 149 15.89 8.73 11.30
CA SER A 149 14.75 8.94 10.41
C SER A 149 13.44 8.61 11.14
N ALA A 150 12.39 9.36 10.86
CA ALA A 150 11.06 9.14 11.42
C ALA A 150 10.44 7.79 10.97
N VAL A 151 10.87 7.28 9.80
CA VAL A 151 10.43 6.00 9.25
C VAL A 151 11.67 5.21 8.83
N PRO A 152 11.71 3.88 9.03
CA PRO A 152 12.79 3.05 8.50
C PRO A 152 12.95 3.24 6.99
N VAL A 153 14.17 3.55 6.54
CA VAL A 153 14.52 3.80 5.13
C VAL A 153 15.68 2.90 4.74
N SER A 154 15.57 2.22 3.62
CA SER A 154 16.63 1.40 3.04
C SER A 154 17.64 2.28 2.30
N THR A 155 18.63 2.77 3.02
CA THR A 155 19.68 3.65 2.45
C THR A 155 20.85 2.87 1.84
N ALA A 156 21.08 1.64 2.28
CA ALA A 156 22.24 0.85 1.89
C ALA A 156 22.36 0.61 0.37
N PRO A 157 21.29 0.23 -0.38
CA PRO A 157 21.40 0.01 -1.82
C PRO A 157 21.78 1.27 -2.62
N VAL A 158 21.42 2.44 -2.11
CA VAL A 158 21.76 3.72 -2.73
C VAL A 158 23.20 4.12 -2.37
N LEU A 159 23.56 4.05 -1.09
CA LEU A 159 24.87 4.46 -0.62
C LEU A 159 26.00 3.54 -1.17
N ALA A 160 25.71 2.26 -1.34
CA ALA A 160 26.66 1.29 -1.90
C ALA A 160 27.07 1.61 -3.36
N GLN A 161 26.24 2.35 -4.10
CA GLN A 161 26.57 2.79 -5.46
C GLN A 161 27.64 3.89 -5.48
N PHE A 162 27.82 4.60 -4.37
CA PHE A 162 28.85 5.64 -4.28
C PHE A 162 30.19 5.10 -3.76
N HIS A 163 30.16 4.26 -2.72
CA HIS A 163 31.38 3.69 -2.15
C HIS A 163 31.07 2.49 -1.24
N ARG A 164 32.05 1.55 -1.11
CA ARG A 164 31.90 0.38 -0.23
C ARG A 164 31.86 0.73 1.26
N GLN A 165 32.61 1.76 1.67
CA GLN A 165 32.65 2.22 3.05
C GLN A 165 31.60 3.31 3.28
N ILE A 166 30.88 3.25 4.39
CA ILE A 166 29.71 4.09 4.67
C ILE A 166 30.05 5.59 4.79
N GLY A 167 31.21 5.95 5.37
CA GLY A 167 31.63 7.34 5.52
C GLY A 167 31.85 8.03 4.17
N PRO A 168 32.76 7.53 3.33
CA PRO A 168 32.95 8.02 1.96
C PRO A 168 31.67 7.97 1.13
N ALA A 169 30.82 6.92 1.26
CA ALA A 169 29.56 6.85 0.55
C ALA A 169 28.62 8.00 0.89
N ARG A 170 28.49 8.34 2.17
CA ARG A 170 27.67 9.49 2.62
C ARG A 170 28.23 10.83 2.12
N GLN A 171 29.54 10.97 2.08
CA GLN A 171 30.18 12.18 1.55
C GLN A 171 29.91 12.34 0.05
N ALA A 172 30.12 11.28 -0.73
CA ALA A 172 29.84 11.28 -2.17
C ALA A 172 28.35 11.50 -2.47
N TYR A 173 27.46 10.84 -1.73
CA TYR A 173 26.02 11.08 -1.81
C TYR A 173 25.65 12.55 -1.52
N ARG A 174 26.25 13.17 -0.48
CA ARG A 174 26.04 14.58 -0.16
C ARG A 174 26.46 15.50 -1.30
N GLN A 175 27.58 15.21 -1.94
CA GLN A 175 28.05 15.95 -3.11
C GLN A 175 27.09 15.76 -4.30
N PHE A 176 26.70 14.52 -4.59
CA PHE A 176 25.71 14.20 -5.64
C PHE A 176 24.40 14.97 -5.50
N VAL A 177 23.87 15.07 -4.27
CA VAL A 177 22.65 15.86 -4.02
C VAL A 177 22.91 17.36 -4.20
N ARG A 178 24.08 17.86 -3.76
CA ARG A 178 24.46 19.26 -3.92
C ARG A 178 24.55 19.66 -5.39
N ASP A 179 25.17 18.82 -6.22
CA ASP A 179 25.31 19.07 -7.65
C ASP A 179 23.94 19.14 -8.34
N GLY A 180 22.96 18.42 -7.81
CA GLY A 180 21.57 18.46 -8.27
C GLY A 180 20.82 19.77 -8.01
N LEU A 181 21.32 20.67 -7.15
CA LEU A 181 20.69 21.99 -6.93
C LEU A 181 20.75 22.88 -8.16
N ALA A 182 21.81 22.77 -8.97
CA ALA A 182 21.96 23.52 -10.21
C ALA A 182 20.94 23.10 -11.30
N HIS A 183 20.40 21.89 -11.20
CA HIS A 183 19.40 21.37 -12.13
C HIS A 183 18.00 21.70 -11.59
N GLY A 184 17.29 22.62 -12.18
CA GLY A 184 15.93 23.03 -11.81
C GLY A 184 14.91 21.89 -11.72
N HIS A 185 13.65 22.19 -11.87
CA HIS A 185 12.59 21.15 -11.94
C HIS A 185 12.89 20.21 -13.11
N GLN A 186 12.88 18.90 -12.85
CA GLN A 186 13.18 17.89 -13.87
C GLN A 186 11.89 17.21 -14.31
N ASP A 187 11.30 17.74 -15.39
CA ASP A 187 10.07 17.22 -15.98
C ASP A 187 10.21 15.77 -16.46
N ARG A 188 11.44 15.33 -16.79
CA ARG A 188 11.74 13.96 -17.24
C ARG A 188 11.24 12.85 -16.33
N PHE A 189 11.10 13.09 -15.02
CA PHE A 189 10.53 12.11 -14.08
C PHE A 189 9.00 12.03 -14.14
N TYR A 190 8.37 12.89 -14.94
CA TYR A 190 6.95 12.89 -15.26
C TYR A 190 6.69 12.57 -16.74
N GLU A 191 7.72 12.55 -17.57
CA GLU A 191 7.67 12.07 -18.95
C GLU A 191 7.60 10.55 -18.95
N THR A 192 6.42 10.06 -18.73
CA THR A 192 6.16 8.63 -18.52
C THR A 192 5.38 8.06 -19.69
N VAL A 193 5.66 6.82 -20.05
CA VAL A 193 4.81 6.07 -20.95
C VAL A 193 3.46 5.82 -20.28
N ASP A 194 2.37 6.22 -20.93
CA ASP A 194 1.01 6.06 -20.42
C ASP A 194 0.74 6.73 -19.03
N GLN A 195 1.54 7.71 -18.62
CA GLN A 195 1.51 8.34 -17.28
C GLN A 195 1.75 7.37 -16.12
N ARG A 196 2.37 6.19 -16.36
CA ARG A 196 2.51 5.11 -15.39
C ARG A 196 3.88 4.47 -15.34
N LEU A 197 4.68 4.55 -16.39
CA LEU A 197 5.93 3.82 -16.58
C LEU A 197 7.06 4.79 -16.84
N LEU A 198 8.17 4.63 -16.13
CA LEU A 198 9.42 5.36 -16.31
C LEU A 198 10.54 4.32 -16.51
N GLY A 199 10.98 4.11 -17.73
CA GLY A 199 11.98 3.12 -18.13
C GLY A 199 12.16 3.09 -19.64
N ASP A 200 13.14 2.33 -20.10
CA ASP A 200 13.41 2.07 -21.52
C ASP A 200 12.51 0.96 -22.09
N GLU A 201 12.68 0.64 -23.38
CA GLU A 201 11.90 -0.40 -24.05
C GLU A 201 12.08 -1.77 -23.40
N GLN A 202 13.29 -2.12 -22.97
CA GLN A 202 13.58 -3.40 -22.34
C GLN A 202 12.86 -3.53 -20.99
N PHE A 203 12.81 -2.45 -20.22
CA PHE A 203 12.02 -2.39 -18.97
C PHE A 203 10.52 -2.56 -19.24
N LEU A 204 9.99 -1.93 -20.30
CA LEU A 204 8.58 -2.05 -20.68
C LEU A 204 8.20 -3.51 -21.02
N GLU A 205 9.06 -4.21 -21.78
CA GLU A 205 8.86 -5.63 -22.08
C GLU A 205 8.92 -6.51 -20.82
N ASP A 206 9.84 -6.21 -19.88
CA ASP A 206 9.96 -6.93 -18.63
C ASP A 206 8.72 -6.74 -17.75
N VAL A 207 8.20 -5.53 -17.68
CA VAL A 207 6.95 -5.20 -17.00
C VAL A 207 5.77 -5.97 -17.60
N ASP A 208 5.66 -6.05 -18.90
CA ASP A 208 4.59 -6.78 -19.56
C ASP A 208 4.69 -8.28 -19.27
N ARG A 209 5.88 -8.88 -19.30
CA ARG A 209 6.12 -10.28 -18.89
C ARG A 209 5.74 -10.54 -17.44
N ARG A 210 6.20 -9.70 -16.49
CA ARG A 210 5.88 -9.83 -15.06
C ARG A 210 4.39 -9.64 -14.78
N THR A 211 3.75 -8.72 -15.49
CA THR A 211 2.32 -8.46 -15.36
C THR A 211 1.49 -9.63 -15.91
N ALA A 212 1.90 -10.23 -17.01
CA ALA A 212 1.28 -11.43 -17.57
C ALA A 212 1.42 -12.62 -16.60
N ALA A 213 2.61 -12.85 -16.06
CA ALA A 213 2.87 -13.88 -15.05
C ALA A 213 2.03 -13.64 -13.77
N SER A 214 1.98 -12.40 -13.28
CA SER A 214 1.17 -12.02 -12.13
C SER A 214 -0.34 -12.20 -12.38
N ARG A 215 -0.81 -11.95 -13.60
CA ARG A 215 -2.20 -12.23 -13.99
C ARG A 215 -2.49 -13.72 -14.06
N GLN A 216 -1.55 -14.53 -14.51
CA GLN A 216 -1.68 -16.00 -14.50
C GLN A 216 -1.69 -16.57 -13.09
N VAL A 217 -0.87 -16.04 -12.17
CA VAL A 217 -0.88 -16.40 -10.74
C VAL A 217 -2.11 -15.84 -10.03
N SER A 218 -2.65 -14.71 -10.48
CA SER A 218 -3.91 -14.13 -10.03
C SER A 218 -5.11 -14.60 -10.84
N VAL A 219 -5.16 -15.86 -11.29
CA VAL A 219 -6.44 -16.52 -11.59
C VAL A 219 -7.22 -16.45 -10.27
N ARG A 220 -8.00 -15.37 -10.15
CA ARG A 220 -8.91 -15.25 -9.00
C ARG A 220 -9.76 -16.51 -9.01
N PRO A 221 -9.79 -17.26 -7.92
CA PRO A 221 -10.60 -18.47 -7.88
C PRO A 221 -12.01 -18.13 -8.37
N PRO A 222 -12.68 -19.02 -9.08
CA PRO A 222 -14.04 -18.79 -9.54
C PRO A 222 -14.87 -18.33 -8.35
N ARG A 223 -15.80 -17.41 -8.58
CA ARG A 223 -16.64 -16.85 -7.51
C ARG A 223 -17.38 -18.00 -6.81
N VAL A 224 -17.07 -18.22 -5.54
CA VAL A 224 -17.70 -19.28 -4.76
C VAL A 224 -19.04 -18.78 -4.22
N ALA A 225 -20.09 -19.55 -4.41
CA ALA A 225 -21.41 -19.23 -3.90
C ALA A 225 -21.41 -19.18 -2.35
N PHE A 226 -22.17 -18.25 -1.77
CA PHE A 226 -22.23 -18.10 -0.31
C PHE A 226 -22.69 -19.39 0.40
N GLY A 227 -23.64 -20.12 -0.17
CA GLY A 227 -24.10 -21.43 0.37
C GLY A 227 -22.96 -22.44 0.45
N THR A 228 -22.13 -22.53 -0.58
CA THR A 228 -20.97 -23.43 -0.61
C THR A 228 -19.94 -23.05 0.47
N LEU A 229 -19.64 -21.75 0.61
CA LEU A 229 -18.76 -21.26 1.67
C LEU A 229 -19.32 -21.51 3.07
N LEU A 230 -20.61 -21.29 3.25
CA LEU A 230 -21.32 -21.53 4.51
C LEU A 230 -21.23 -23.01 4.92
N THR A 231 -21.54 -23.93 4.00
CA THR A 231 -21.47 -25.37 4.26
C THR A 231 -20.05 -25.83 4.54
N ALA A 232 -19.06 -25.39 3.76
CA ALA A 232 -17.67 -25.78 3.94
C ALA A 232 -17.09 -25.26 5.28
N VAL A 233 -17.37 -24.03 5.65
CA VAL A 233 -16.92 -23.46 6.94
C VAL A 233 -17.66 -24.17 8.11
N ALA A 234 -18.94 -24.43 7.99
CA ALA A 234 -19.71 -25.15 9.00
C ALA A 234 -19.15 -26.56 9.24
N GLN A 235 -18.75 -27.26 8.19
CA GLN A 235 -18.11 -28.57 8.26
C GLN A 235 -16.74 -28.52 8.94
N VAL A 236 -15.89 -27.52 8.60
CA VAL A 236 -14.56 -27.38 9.22
C VAL A 236 -14.64 -27.13 10.73
N TYR A 237 -15.64 -26.39 11.18
CA TYR A 237 -15.86 -26.09 12.59
C TYR A 237 -16.81 -27.06 13.31
N ALA A 238 -17.31 -28.10 12.62
CA ALA A 238 -18.27 -29.08 13.13
C ALA A 238 -19.51 -28.41 13.76
N VAL A 239 -20.06 -27.38 13.09
CA VAL A 239 -21.26 -26.65 13.53
C VAL A 239 -22.34 -26.68 12.47
N PRO A 240 -23.64 -26.69 12.84
CA PRO A 240 -24.72 -26.60 11.83
C PRO A 240 -24.63 -25.26 11.06
N PRO A 241 -24.83 -25.26 9.73
CA PRO A 241 -24.83 -24.01 8.93
C PRO A 241 -25.82 -22.97 9.47
N ALA A 242 -26.98 -23.40 9.95
CA ALA A 242 -28.01 -22.54 10.55
C ALA A 242 -27.48 -21.81 11.80
N ALA A 243 -26.57 -22.40 12.58
CA ALA A 243 -25.98 -21.78 13.76
C ALA A 243 -25.09 -20.57 13.40
N LEU A 244 -24.42 -20.61 12.25
CA LEU A 244 -23.62 -19.50 11.76
C LEU A 244 -24.47 -18.31 11.32
N LEU A 245 -25.66 -18.57 10.78
CA LEU A 245 -26.61 -17.54 10.33
C LEU A 245 -27.43 -16.95 11.49
N ALA A 246 -27.64 -17.71 12.56
CA ALA A 246 -28.45 -17.27 13.68
C ALA A 246 -27.90 -16.01 14.36
N PRO A 247 -28.76 -15.11 14.88
CA PRO A 247 -28.35 -13.88 15.55
C PRO A 247 -27.71 -14.11 16.95
N SER A 248 -27.43 -15.36 17.31
CA SER A 248 -26.88 -15.73 18.61
C SER A 248 -25.52 -15.07 18.91
N ARG A 249 -25.29 -14.73 20.20
CA ARG A 249 -24.04 -14.12 20.66
C ARG A 249 -23.03 -15.14 21.22
N GLN A 250 -23.18 -16.42 20.86
CA GLN A 250 -22.29 -17.49 21.34
C GLN A 250 -20.84 -17.23 20.89
N ARG A 251 -19.95 -17.11 21.88
CA ARG A 251 -18.52 -16.84 21.66
C ARG A 251 -17.83 -17.94 20.85
N ALA A 252 -18.23 -19.19 21.03
CA ALA A 252 -17.71 -20.36 20.31
C ALA A 252 -17.89 -20.25 18.78
N LEU A 253 -18.91 -19.54 18.30
CA LEU A 253 -19.16 -19.34 16.86
C LEU A 253 -18.41 -18.17 16.24
N VAL A 254 -17.73 -17.35 17.04
CA VAL A 254 -17.02 -16.16 16.53
C VAL A 254 -15.90 -16.51 15.54
N PRO A 255 -15.03 -17.50 15.80
CA PRO A 255 -13.98 -17.87 14.83
C PRO A 255 -14.56 -18.35 13.49
N ALA A 256 -15.57 -19.23 13.52
CA ALA A 256 -16.20 -19.72 12.31
C ALA A 256 -16.92 -18.61 11.52
N ARG A 257 -17.63 -17.71 12.19
CA ARG A 257 -18.25 -16.55 11.57
C ARG A 257 -17.22 -15.57 11.00
N ALA A 258 -16.10 -15.36 11.68
CA ALA A 258 -15.02 -14.51 11.23
C ALA A 258 -14.39 -15.04 9.94
N LEU A 259 -14.11 -16.35 9.89
CA LEU A 259 -13.63 -17.01 8.67
C LEU A 259 -14.66 -16.93 7.55
N LEU A 260 -15.94 -17.26 7.81
CA LEU A 260 -17.00 -17.21 6.81
C LEU A 260 -17.11 -15.81 6.18
N VAL A 261 -17.13 -14.76 7.02
CA VAL A 261 -17.20 -13.38 6.54
C VAL A 261 -15.97 -13.03 5.72
N TYR A 262 -14.78 -13.41 6.18
CA TYR A 262 -13.53 -13.16 5.46
C TYR A 262 -13.55 -13.84 4.07
N MET A 263 -13.83 -15.15 4.01
CA MET A 263 -13.85 -15.88 2.74
C MET A 263 -14.99 -15.43 1.82
N ALA A 264 -16.16 -15.10 2.36
CA ALA A 264 -17.27 -14.61 1.58
C ALA A 264 -16.98 -13.23 0.93
N ARG A 265 -16.12 -12.41 1.54
CA ARG A 265 -15.63 -11.18 0.92
C ARG A 265 -14.56 -11.43 -0.14
N GLU A 266 -13.59 -12.29 0.16
CA GLU A 266 -12.45 -12.56 -0.72
C GLU A 266 -12.83 -13.46 -1.92
N TRP A 267 -13.56 -14.54 -1.68
CA TRP A 267 -13.92 -15.55 -2.69
C TRP A 267 -15.34 -15.41 -3.22
N GLY A 268 -16.29 -15.06 -2.33
CA GLY A 268 -17.68 -14.81 -2.71
C GLY A 268 -17.93 -13.43 -3.31
N ARG A 269 -16.97 -12.48 -3.14
CA ARG A 269 -17.08 -11.07 -3.55
C ARG A 269 -18.34 -10.38 -3.03
N LEU A 270 -18.79 -10.75 -1.83
CA LEU A 270 -19.97 -10.17 -1.21
C LEU A 270 -19.63 -8.87 -0.48
N SER A 271 -20.51 -7.88 -0.60
CA SER A 271 -20.38 -6.62 0.13
C SER A 271 -20.68 -6.79 1.62
N GLY A 272 -20.19 -5.87 2.46
CA GLY A 272 -20.50 -5.88 3.89
C GLY A 272 -21.99 -5.73 4.18
N GLN A 273 -22.73 -4.98 3.36
CA GLN A 273 -24.19 -4.83 3.47
C GLN A 273 -24.91 -6.15 3.15
N GLU A 274 -24.50 -6.83 2.09
CA GLU A 274 -25.08 -8.10 1.69
C GLU A 274 -24.83 -9.20 2.74
N LEU A 275 -23.61 -9.26 3.28
CA LEU A 275 -23.27 -10.17 4.37
C LEU A 275 -24.02 -9.80 5.66
N GLY A 276 -24.23 -8.53 5.94
CA GLY A 276 -25.04 -8.07 7.07
C GLY A 276 -26.48 -8.60 6.97
N ARG A 277 -27.10 -8.51 5.79
CA ARG A 277 -28.44 -9.06 5.55
C ARG A 277 -28.48 -10.58 5.72
N ARG A 278 -27.52 -11.31 5.13
CA ARG A 278 -27.48 -12.77 5.18
C ARG A 278 -27.22 -13.34 6.59
N LEU A 279 -26.38 -12.65 7.37
CA LEU A 279 -26.02 -13.04 8.74
C LEU A 279 -26.86 -12.34 9.81
N GLN A 280 -27.84 -11.52 9.40
CA GLN A 280 -28.70 -10.72 10.31
C GLN A 280 -27.87 -9.89 11.30
N ARG A 281 -26.85 -9.18 10.80
CA ARG A 281 -25.92 -8.39 11.61
C ARG A 281 -25.66 -7.03 10.98
N ASP A 282 -25.33 -6.08 11.85
CA ASP A 282 -24.93 -4.74 11.43
C ASP A 282 -23.65 -4.80 10.56
N PRO A 283 -23.53 -4.00 9.50
CA PRO A 283 -22.34 -3.93 8.64
C PRO A 283 -21.04 -3.62 9.40
N SER A 284 -21.12 -2.89 10.52
CA SER A 284 -19.95 -2.63 11.37
C SER A 284 -19.44 -3.91 12.04
N MET A 285 -20.34 -4.81 12.45
CA MET A 285 -19.99 -6.11 13.00
C MET A 285 -19.36 -7.01 11.93
N ILE A 286 -19.88 -7.00 10.69
CA ILE A 286 -19.27 -7.70 9.55
C ILE A 286 -17.84 -7.25 9.32
N SER A 287 -17.60 -5.93 9.36
CA SER A 287 -16.25 -5.38 9.23
C SER A 287 -15.31 -5.81 10.36
N ARG A 288 -15.82 -5.86 11.60
CA ARG A 288 -15.05 -6.35 12.76
C ARG A 288 -14.71 -7.83 12.65
N LEU A 289 -15.65 -8.69 12.23
CA LEU A 289 -15.40 -10.11 12.02
C LEU A 289 -14.35 -10.36 10.93
N ALA A 290 -14.45 -9.65 9.81
CA ALA A 290 -13.45 -9.73 8.74
C ALA A 290 -12.05 -9.30 9.25
N ALA A 291 -11.97 -8.21 9.99
CA ALA A 291 -10.71 -7.71 10.55
C ALA A 291 -10.13 -8.67 11.62
N LEU A 292 -10.99 -9.27 12.43
CA LEU A 292 -10.57 -10.25 13.45
C LEU A 292 -9.87 -11.44 12.80
N TYR A 293 -10.46 -12.03 11.75
CA TYR A 293 -9.83 -13.14 11.03
C TYR A 293 -8.56 -12.70 10.28
N ALA A 294 -8.61 -11.55 9.60
CA ALA A 294 -7.45 -11.04 8.88
C ALA A 294 -6.22 -10.78 9.76
N ALA A 295 -6.42 -10.45 11.04
CA ALA A 295 -5.34 -10.26 12.02
C ALA A 295 -4.69 -11.56 12.50
N HIS A 296 -5.42 -12.69 12.44
CA HIS A 296 -4.97 -14.00 12.96
C HIS A 296 -5.31 -15.10 11.95
N ARG A 297 -4.90 -14.91 10.68
CA ARG A 297 -5.18 -15.88 9.61
C ARG A 297 -4.56 -17.23 9.92
N ASP A 298 -5.33 -18.28 9.69
CA ASP A 298 -4.88 -19.68 9.74
C ASP A 298 -4.92 -20.30 8.34
N PRO A 299 -3.76 -20.38 7.64
CA PRO A 299 -3.66 -20.96 6.30
C PRO A 299 -4.11 -22.42 6.23
N THR A 300 -3.95 -23.19 7.33
CA THR A 300 -4.33 -24.59 7.40
C THR A 300 -5.84 -24.75 7.38
N VAL A 301 -6.53 -23.92 8.14
CA VAL A 301 -8.01 -23.89 8.16
C VAL A 301 -8.56 -23.42 6.80
N GLU A 302 -7.93 -22.41 6.18
CA GLU A 302 -8.30 -21.96 4.84
C GLU A 302 -8.09 -23.06 3.78
N ALA A 303 -7.02 -23.84 3.88
CA ALA A 303 -6.76 -24.98 2.97
C ALA A 303 -7.86 -26.05 3.11
N ARG A 304 -8.23 -26.43 4.33
CA ARG A 304 -9.30 -27.39 4.58
C ARG A 304 -10.64 -26.95 3.98
N VAL A 305 -10.99 -25.66 4.08
CA VAL A 305 -12.20 -25.12 3.43
C VAL A 305 -12.10 -25.22 1.91
N ARG A 306 -10.92 -24.96 1.32
CA ARG A 306 -10.68 -25.11 -0.12
C ARG A 306 -10.91 -26.54 -0.60
N ASP A 307 -10.35 -27.50 0.13
CA ASP A 307 -10.44 -28.92 -0.22
C ASP A 307 -11.90 -29.40 -0.19
N ILE A 308 -12.68 -28.99 0.81
CA ILE A 308 -14.10 -29.29 0.89
C ILE A 308 -14.88 -28.70 -0.30
N ILE A 309 -14.58 -27.43 -0.66
CA ILE A 309 -15.22 -26.79 -1.81
C ILE A 309 -14.87 -27.50 -3.10
N ALA A 310 -13.63 -27.91 -3.30
CA ALA A 310 -13.18 -28.63 -4.48
C ALA A 310 -13.91 -30.04 -4.60
N GLN A 311 -14.07 -30.72 -3.49
CA GLN A 311 -14.83 -32.00 -3.44
C GLN A 311 -16.31 -31.81 -3.80
N GLN A 312 -16.96 -30.74 -3.30
CA GLN A 312 -18.36 -30.44 -3.60
C GLN A 312 -18.59 -30.09 -5.08
N VAL A 313 -17.66 -29.44 -5.72
CA VAL A 313 -17.73 -29.08 -7.16
C VAL A 313 -17.60 -30.35 -8.02
N ASN A 314 -16.69 -31.26 -7.66
CA ASN A 314 -16.46 -32.50 -8.41
C ASN A 314 -17.61 -33.53 -8.23
N THR A 315 -18.46 -33.42 -7.20
CA THR A 315 -19.59 -34.33 -6.95
C THR A 315 -20.86 -33.90 -7.73
N HIS A 316 -20.85 -32.67 -8.29
CA HIS A 316 -22.01 -32.13 -9.04
C HIS A 316 -21.70 -31.86 -10.53
N ALA A 317 -20.54 -32.29 -11.03
CA ALA A 317 -20.15 -32.32 -12.44
C ALA A 317 -20.27 -33.75 -12.97
#